data_199e3174eb2a36decec32557681e55a7
#
_entry.id   199e3174eb2a36decec32557681e55a7
#
_cell.length_a   1.000
_cell.length_b   1.000
_cell.length_c   1.000
_cell.angle_alpha   90.00
_cell.angle_beta   90.00
_cell.angle_gamma   90.00
#
_symmetry.space_group_name_H-M   'P 1'
#
loop_
_entity.id
_entity.type
_entity.pdbx_description
1 polymer ?
#
loop_
_entity_poly.entity_id
_entity_poly.type
_entity_poly.pdbx_seq_one_letter_code
_entity_poly.pdbx_strand_id
1 'polypeptide(L)'
;GAKLCYAKADVNALRERVSSQDQSAFLERIMQSGHMSVLEHASFTFAVEGVSRALLAQLTRHRIASFSVQSQRYVSLAENFNYIMPPAIKALGEEAAARYDAQMRQMQAWYAQWQQELGAKGESSNEDARFVLPNACETRLIVTMNTRELLHFFELRCCSRAQWEIRALATEMLRLCRKTAPVMFADAGPGCVRGACPEGAKSCGNAAQVREKFEHL
;
A
#
# COMPACT_ATOMS: atom_id res chain seq x y z
N GLY A 1 -19.97 -0.53 16.76
CA GLY A 1 -19.04 -0.96 17.83
C GLY A 1 -18.99 0.04 18.99
N ALA A 2 -18.47 1.25 18.78
CA ALA A 2 -18.22 2.21 19.86
C ALA A 2 -19.45 2.53 20.74
N LYS A 3 -20.63 2.72 20.16
CA LYS A 3 -21.86 2.96 20.95
C LYS A 3 -22.28 1.76 21.78
N LEU A 4 -21.98 0.55 21.35
CA LEU A 4 -22.32 -0.67 22.07
C LEU A 4 -21.63 -0.75 23.44
N CYS A 5 -20.41 -0.27 23.56
CA CYS A 5 -19.64 -0.32 24.81
C CYS A 5 -20.28 0.47 25.95
N TYR A 6 -21.12 1.46 25.65
CA TYR A 6 -21.71 2.39 26.62
C TYR A 6 -23.25 2.39 26.62
N ALA A 7 -23.87 1.55 25.78
CA ALA A 7 -25.31 1.56 25.63
C ALA A 7 -25.98 0.45 26.48
N LYS A 8 -27.08 0.78 27.12
CA LYS A 8 -27.98 -0.20 27.76
C LYS A 8 -28.97 -0.86 26.79
N ALA A 9 -29.06 -0.31 25.55
CA ALA A 9 -29.94 -0.82 24.52
C ALA A 9 -29.38 -2.10 23.87
N ASP A 10 -30.25 -2.98 23.39
CA ASP A 10 -29.86 -4.14 22.61
C ASP A 10 -29.29 -3.76 21.23
N VAL A 11 -28.68 -4.74 20.56
CA VAL A 11 -27.98 -4.54 19.29
C VAL A 11 -28.90 -4.03 18.17
N ASN A 12 -30.16 -4.51 18.12
CA ASN A 12 -31.10 -4.12 17.07
C ASN A 12 -31.55 -2.67 17.23
N ALA A 13 -31.92 -2.26 18.45
CA ALA A 13 -32.27 -0.88 18.76
C ALA A 13 -31.10 0.08 18.52
N LEU A 14 -29.87 -0.33 18.81
CA LEU A 14 -28.66 0.45 18.48
C LEU A 14 -28.45 0.58 16.97
N ARG A 15 -28.64 -0.50 16.22
CA ARG A 15 -28.49 -0.51 14.76
C ARG A 15 -29.48 0.47 14.10
N GLU A 16 -30.74 0.44 14.51
CA GLU A 16 -31.76 1.35 14.01
C GLU A 16 -31.40 2.82 14.28
N ARG A 17 -31.00 3.14 15.52
CA ARG A 17 -30.57 4.51 15.89
C ARG A 17 -29.34 4.97 15.12
N VAL A 18 -28.38 4.09 14.88
CA VAL A 18 -27.17 4.43 14.12
C VAL A 18 -27.50 4.66 12.66
N SER A 19 -28.40 3.85 12.07
CA SER A 19 -28.78 3.97 10.65
C SER A 19 -29.65 5.19 10.35
N SER A 20 -30.37 5.70 11.35
CA SER A 20 -31.30 6.83 11.18
C SER A 20 -30.69 8.23 11.42
N GLN A 21 -29.41 8.29 11.83
CA GLN A 21 -28.78 9.55 12.23
C GLN A 21 -27.42 9.72 11.58
N ASP A 22 -27.01 10.95 11.28
CA ASP A 22 -25.63 11.25 10.95
C ASP A 22 -24.69 10.95 12.14
N GLN A 23 -23.61 10.23 11.87
CA GLN A 23 -22.65 9.79 12.86
C GLN A 23 -21.35 10.59 12.84
N SER A 24 -21.21 11.60 11.98
CA SER A 24 -19.96 12.34 11.75
C SER A 24 -19.38 12.91 13.03
N ALA A 25 -20.16 13.70 13.77
CA ALA A 25 -19.71 14.30 15.04
C ALA A 25 -19.37 13.25 16.13
N PHE A 26 -20.02 12.08 16.09
CA PHE A 26 -19.67 11.00 17.00
C PHE A 26 -18.35 10.34 16.60
N LEU A 27 -18.12 10.10 15.31
CA LEU A 27 -16.85 9.55 14.80
C LEU A 27 -15.68 10.50 15.06
N GLU A 28 -15.86 11.81 14.87
CA GLU A 28 -14.84 12.83 15.21
C GLU A 28 -14.41 12.73 16.68
N ARG A 29 -15.37 12.63 17.60
CA ARG A 29 -15.05 12.44 19.04
C ARG A 29 -14.29 11.15 19.31
N ILE A 30 -14.63 10.05 18.61
CA ILE A 30 -13.90 8.78 18.72
C ILE A 30 -12.46 8.94 18.23
N MET A 31 -12.26 9.61 17.10
CA MET A 31 -10.92 9.87 16.55
C MET A 31 -10.09 10.73 17.51
N GLN A 32 -10.68 11.82 18.05
CA GLN A 32 -10.02 12.72 19.00
C GLN A 32 -9.71 12.07 20.34
N SER A 33 -10.56 11.15 20.82
CA SER A 33 -10.36 10.44 22.10
C SER A 33 -9.29 9.35 22.03
N GLY A 34 -8.82 8.99 20.84
CA GLY A 34 -7.85 7.91 20.65
C GLY A 34 -8.41 6.49 20.88
N HIS A 35 -9.72 6.29 20.86
CA HIS A 35 -10.38 4.98 20.97
C HIS A 35 -10.19 4.16 19.68
N MET A 36 -8.94 3.82 19.38
CA MET A 36 -8.54 3.20 18.13
C MET A 36 -9.08 1.77 17.93
N SER A 37 -9.38 1.03 19.01
CA SER A 37 -9.85 -0.36 18.90
C SER A 37 -11.18 -0.49 18.14
N VAL A 38 -12.07 0.50 18.24
CA VAL A 38 -13.35 0.49 17.51
C VAL A 38 -13.20 0.67 16.02
N LEU A 39 -12.09 1.22 15.57
CA LEU A 39 -11.76 1.41 14.16
C LEU A 39 -11.32 0.10 13.48
N GLU A 40 -10.97 -0.92 14.25
CA GLU A 40 -10.57 -2.22 13.74
C GLU A 40 -11.72 -2.98 13.07
N HIS A 41 -12.99 -2.61 13.37
CA HIS A 41 -14.17 -3.20 12.76
C HIS A 41 -14.48 -2.71 11.34
N ALA A 42 -13.84 -1.62 10.88
CA ALA A 42 -13.97 -1.14 9.51
C ALA A 42 -12.73 -1.53 8.70
N SER A 43 -12.93 -2.28 7.63
CA SER A 43 -11.87 -2.79 6.77
C SER A 43 -12.03 -2.30 5.34
N PHE A 44 -10.91 -2.08 4.66
CA PHE A 44 -10.83 -1.64 3.28
C PHE A 44 -9.99 -2.61 2.48
N THR A 45 -10.47 -2.95 1.30
CA THR A 45 -9.79 -3.85 0.37
C THR A 45 -9.41 -3.08 -0.89
N PHE A 46 -8.16 -3.19 -1.31
CA PHE A 46 -7.62 -2.54 -2.49
C PHE A 46 -7.10 -3.59 -3.47
N ALA A 47 -7.43 -3.42 -4.75
CA ALA A 47 -6.75 -4.06 -5.85
C ALA A 47 -5.60 -3.15 -6.29
N VAL A 48 -4.40 -3.69 -6.36
CA VAL A 48 -3.16 -2.96 -6.67
C VAL A 48 -2.47 -3.63 -7.85
N GLU A 49 -2.10 -2.85 -8.86
CA GLU A 49 -1.29 -3.28 -9.99
C GLU A 49 -0.28 -2.20 -10.38
N GLY A 50 0.65 -2.50 -11.27
CA GLY A 50 1.67 -1.54 -11.68
C GLY A 50 2.70 -1.27 -10.59
N VAL A 51 2.97 -2.24 -9.71
CA VAL A 51 3.93 -2.13 -8.60
C VAL A 51 4.98 -3.22 -8.66
N SER A 52 6.17 -2.93 -8.16
CA SER A 52 7.31 -3.85 -8.19
C SER A 52 7.26 -4.91 -7.08
N ARG A 53 7.98 -6.00 -7.27
CA ARG A 53 8.28 -6.96 -6.20
C ARG A 53 9.08 -6.32 -5.06
N ALA A 54 9.87 -5.29 -5.35
CA ALA A 54 10.58 -4.51 -4.32
C ALA A 54 9.61 -3.77 -3.39
N LEU A 55 8.53 -3.19 -3.94
CA LEU A 55 7.45 -2.60 -3.14
C LEU A 55 6.74 -3.67 -2.31
N LEU A 56 6.38 -4.81 -2.93
CA LEU A 56 5.69 -5.90 -2.25
C LEU A 56 6.46 -6.37 -1.00
N ALA A 57 7.78 -6.50 -1.09
CA ALA A 57 8.62 -6.89 0.04
C ALA A 57 8.56 -5.90 1.21
N GLN A 58 8.25 -4.62 0.97
CA GLN A 58 8.03 -3.62 1.99
C GLN A 58 6.59 -3.62 2.50
N LEU A 59 5.62 -3.81 1.62
CA LEU A 59 4.19 -3.80 1.94
C LEU A 59 3.82 -4.97 2.86
N THR A 60 4.32 -6.17 2.58
CA THR A 60 4.05 -7.38 3.38
C THR A 60 4.67 -7.37 4.79
N ARG A 61 5.48 -6.38 5.13
CA ARG A 61 5.94 -6.15 6.51
C ARG A 61 4.84 -5.59 7.42
N HIS A 62 3.75 -5.07 6.86
CA HIS A 62 2.55 -4.70 7.59
C HIS A 62 1.73 -5.96 7.86
N ARG A 63 1.87 -6.52 9.09
CA ARG A 63 1.39 -7.86 9.43
C ARG A 63 -0.10 -7.94 9.80
N ILE A 64 -0.72 -6.82 10.16
CA ILE A 64 -2.17 -6.75 10.44
C ILE A 64 -2.92 -6.46 9.13
N ALA A 65 -2.65 -7.30 8.13
CA ALA A 65 -3.21 -7.19 6.80
C ALA A 65 -3.34 -8.57 6.17
N SER A 66 -4.27 -8.70 5.24
CA SER A 66 -4.43 -9.89 4.39
C SER A 66 -3.97 -9.58 2.98
N PHE A 67 -3.20 -10.49 2.39
CA PHE A 67 -2.64 -10.33 1.05
C PHE A 67 -2.98 -11.53 0.15
N SER A 68 -3.42 -11.25 -1.08
CA SER A 68 -3.46 -12.22 -2.17
C SER A 68 -2.63 -11.66 -3.31
N VAL A 69 -1.52 -12.32 -3.64
CA VAL A 69 -0.51 -11.81 -4.57
C VAL A 69 -0.39 -12.75 -5.77
N GLN A 70 -0.27 -12.19 -6.98
CA GLN A 70 -0.01 -12.99 -8.18
C GLN A 70 1.23 -13.87 -8.00
N SER A 71 1.05 -15.17 -8.17
CA SER A 71 2.11 -16.15 -7.98
C SER A 71 2.99 -16.26 -9.21
N GLN A 72 4.30 -16.13 -9.02
CA GLN A 72 5.30 -16.44 -10.05
C GLN A 72 5.56 -17.95 -10.22
N ARG A 73 4.91 -18.81 -9.44
CA ARG A 73 4.91 -20.27 -9.66
C ARG A 73 3.85 -20.65 -10.68
N TYR A 74 2.62 -20.15 -10.50
CA TYR A 74 1.47 -20.49 -11.35
C TYR A 74 1.43 -19.71 -12.65
N VAL A 75 1.91 -18.47 -12.65
CA VAL A 75 1.90 -17.59 -13.82
C VAL A 75 3.29 -17.53 -14.43
N SER A 76 3.43 -18.05 -15.66
CA SER A 76 4.66 -17.96 -16.44
C SER A 76 4.89 -16.53 -16.92
N LEU A 77 6.14 -16.10 -16.91
CA LEU A 77 6.61 -14.81 -17.42
C LEU A 77 7.56 -14.97 -18.63
N ALA A 78 7.55 -16.15 -19.29
CA ALA A 78 8.47 -16.45 -20.38
C ALA A 78 8.24 -15.59 -21.61
N GLU A 79 6.99 -15.32 -21.96
CA GLU A 79 6.65 -14.54 -23.16
C GLU A 79 6.85 -13.05 -22.94
N ASN A 80 6.44 -12.55 -21.79
CA ASN A 80 6.57 -11.14 -21.41
C ASN A 80 6.47 -10.97 -19.90
N PHE A 81 7.24 -10.05 -19.33
CA PHE A 81 6.98 -9.50 -18.02
C PHE A 81 7.09 -7.97 -18.02
N ASN A 82 6.17 -7.33 -17.36
CA ASN A 82 6.26 -5.90 -17.10
C ASN A 82 7.23 -5.63 -15.95
N TYR A 83 7.82 -4.46 -15.93
CA TYR A 83 8.74 -4.03 -14.89
C TYR A 83 8.59 -2.55 -14.57
N ILE A 84 8.97 -2.19 -13.37
CA ILE A 84 8.93 -0.81 -12.90
C ILE A 84 10.32 -0.19 -13.05
N MET A 85 10.39 0.88 -13.83
CA MET A 85 11.62 1.68 -13.96
C MET A 85 11.66 2.74 -12.87
N PRO A 86 12.70 2.74 -11.99
CA PRO A 86 12.85 3.76 -10.97
C PRO A 86 12.94 5.17 -11.58
N PRO A 87 12.24 6.18 -11.01
CA PRO A 87 12.29 7.55 -11.50
C PRO A 87 13.70 8.13 -11.57
N ALA A 88 14.58 7.75 -10.65
CA ALA A 88 15.97 8.17 -10.64
C ALA A 88 16.75 7.66 -11.88
N ILE A 89 16.46 6.45 -12.36
CA ILE A 89 17.07 5.91 -13.59
C ILE A 89 16.53 6.66 -14.80
N LYS A 90 15.22 6.88 -14.86
CA LYS A 90 14.58 7.66 -15.92
C LYS A 90 15.13 9.10 -16.02
N ALA A 91 15.41 9.71 -14.86
CA ALA A 91 15.98 11.06 -14.78
C ALA A 91 17.43 11.17 -15.29
N LEU A 92 18.16 10.05 -15.45
CA LEU A 92 19.49 10.03 -16.06
C LEU A 92 19.46 10.19 -17.60
N GLY A 93 18.27 10.20 -18.20
CA GLY A 93 18.07 10.39 -19.64
C GLY A 93 17.81 9.10 -20.42
N GLU A 94 17.55 9.27 -21.71
CA GLU A 94 17.09 8.21 -22.62
C GLU A 94 18.08 7.03 -22.72
N GLU A 95 19.39 7.33 -22.78
CA GLU A 95 20.42 6.29 -22.85
C GLU A 95 20.41 5.37 -21.62
N ALA A 96 20.26 5.95 -20.43
CA ALA A 96 20.15 5.17 -19.18
C ALA A 96 18.87 4.33 -19.15
N ALA A 97 17.75 4.89 -19.58
CA ALA A 97 16.48 4.19 -19.70
C ALA A 97 16.59 3.01 -20.68
N ALA A 98 17.14 3.24 -21.89
CA ALA A 98 17.34 2.19 -22.88
C ALA A 98 18.26 1.06 -22.39
N ARG A 99 19.31 1.41 -21.63
CA ARG A 99 20.19 0.41 -21.00
C ARG A 99 19.45 -0.40 -19.95
N TYR A 100 18.61 0.23 -19.13
CA TYR A 100 17.77 -0.46 -18.15
C TYR A 100 16.79 -1.42 -18.83
N ASP A 101 16.12 -1.00 -19.88
CA ASP A 101 15.21 -1.84 -20.68
C ASP A 101 15.93 -3.05 -21.28
N ALA A 102 17.14 -2.86 -21.80
CA ALA A 102 17.96 -3.95 -22.33
C ALA A 102 18.31 -4.98 -21.25
N GLN A 103 18.62 -4.51 -20.02
CA GLN A 103 18.87 -5.40 -18.87
C GLN A 103 17.63 -6.20 -18.49
N MET A 104 16.45 -5.59 -18.48
CA MET A 104 15.19 -6.29 -18.17
C MET A 104 14.88 -7.35 -19.22
N ARG A 105 15.05 -7.06 -20.51
CA ARG A 105 14.91 -8.03 -21.60
C ARG A 105 15.90 -9.19 -21.48
N GLN A 106 17.13 -8.92 -21.05
CA GLN A 106 18.12 -9.98 -20.85
C GLN A 106 17.72 -10.93 -19.69
N MET A 107 17.20 -10.38 -18.58
CA MET A 107 16.71 -11.18 -17.45
C MET A 107 15.50 -12.04 -17.86
N GLN A 108 14.63 -11.52 -18.72
CA GLN A 108 13.54 -12.30 -19.30
C GLN A 108 14.05 -13.47 -20.15
N ALA A 109 15.06 -13.23 -20.98
CA ALA A 109 15.66 -14.28 -21.80
C ALA A 109 16.28 -15.40 -20.93
N TRP A 110 16.96 -15.03 -19.83
CA TRP A 110 17.48 -16.03 -18.88
C TRP A 110 16.37 -16.80 -18.17
N TYR A 111 15.29 -16.13 -17.79
CA TYR A 111 14.13 -16.82 -17.21
C TYR A 111 13.54 -17.84 -18.17
N ALA A 112 13.30 -17.46 -19.43
CA ALA A 112 12.79 -18.35 -20.46
C ALA A 112 13.74 -19.52 -20.74
N GLN A 113 15.05 -19.27 -20.78
CA GLN A 113 16.07 -20.31 -20.94
C GLN A 113 15.99 -21.33 -19.79
N TRP A 114 15.97 -20.88 -18.52
CA TRP A 114 15.85 -21.77 -17.38
C TRP A 114 14.56 -22.59 -17.40
N GLN A 115 13.44 -22.00 -17.80
CA GLN A 115 12.20 -22.76 -17.96
C GLN A 115 12.34 -23.92 -18.95
N GLN A 116 13.00 -23.70 -20.09
CA GLN A 116 13.25 -24.74 -21.09
C GLN A 116 14.20 -25.82 -20.56
N GLU A 117 15.31 -25.46 -19.96
CA GLU A 117 16.28 -26.39 -19.39
C GLU A 117 15.70 -27.25 -18.27
N LEU A 118 14.76 -26.70 -17.49
CA LEU A 118 13.99 -27.44 -16.48
C LEU A 118 12.83 -28.26 -17.05
N GLY A 119 12.72 -28.31 -18.39
CA GLY A 119 11.79 -29.19 -19.13
C GLY A 119 10.40 -28.59 -19.37
N ALA A 120 10.21 -27.27 -19.22
CA ALA A 120 8.97 -26.52 -19.48
C ALA A 120 7.72 -27.13 -18.81
N LYS A 121 7.87 -27.60 -17.56
CA LYS A 121 6.85 -28.34 -16.80
C LYS A 121 5.86 -27.42 -16.04
N GLY A 122 5.64 -26.20 -16.52
CA GLY A 122 4.72 -25.25 -15.92
C GLY A 122 5.17 -24.84 -14.50
N GLU A 123 4.33 -25.06 -13.49
CA GLU A 123 4.57 -24.63 -12.09
C GLU A 123 5.94 -25.05 -11.57
N SER A 124 6.34 -26.31 -11.80
CA SER A 124 7.63 -26.84 -11.32
C SER A 124 8.83 -26.13 -11.93
N SER A 125 8.80 -25.80 -13.23
CA SER A 125 9.88 -25.04 -13.87
C SER A 125 9.84 -23.55 -13.48
N ASN A 126 8.64 -22.96 -13.30
CA ASN A 126 8.49 -21.57 -12.91
C ASN A 126 9.06 -21.30 -11.53
N GLU A 127 8.88 -22.23 -10.57
CA GLU A 127 9.30 -21.99 -9.17
C GLU A 127 10.81 -21.82 -9.02
N ASP A 128 11.59 -22.46 -9.90
CA ASP A 128 13.04 -22.35 -9.90
C ASP A 128 13.53 -21.26 -10.87
N ALA A 129 12.98 -21.18 -12.07
CA ALA A 129 13.34 -20.17 -13.06
C ALA A 129 13.15 -18.74 -12.55
N ARG A 130 12.11 -18.48 -11.71
CA ARG A 130 11.83 -17.15 -11.16
C ARG A 130 12.94 -16.54 -10.30
N PHE A 131 13.93 -17.31 -9.87
CA PHE A 131 15.06 -16.79 -9.09
C PHE A 131 15.94 -15.81 -9.86
N VAL A 132 15.89 -15.81 -11.20
CA VAL A 132 16.59 -14.82 -12.03
C VAL A 132 15.78 -13.54 -12.31
N LEU A 133 14.50 -13.50 -11.91
CA LEU A 133 13.65 -12.34 -12.13
C LEU A 133 14.08 -11.17 -11.22
N PRO A 134 14.10 -9.93 -11.76
CA PRO A 134 14.52 -8.76 -10.99
C PRO A 134 13.46 -8.32 -9.97
N ASN A 135 13.90 -7.64 -8.93
CA ASN A 135 12.99 -6.95 -8.00
C ASN A 135 12.10 -5.90 -8.68
N ALA A 136 12.49 -5.43 -9.86
CA ALA A 136 11.71 -4.52 -10.69
C ALA A 136 10.50 -5.20 -11.35
N CYS A 137 10.43 -6.53 -11.41
CA CYS A 137 9.32 -7.26 -12.00
C CYS A 137 7.99 -6.78 -11.39
N GLU A 138 7.04 -6.44 -12.26
CA GLU A 138 5.71 -6.02 -11.84
C GLU A 138 4.96 -7.15 -11.14
N THR A 139 4.11 -6.78 -10.20
CA THR A 139 3.18 -7.71 -9.53
C THR A 139 1.82 -7.06 -9.34
N ARG A 140 0.83 -7.92 -9.08
CA ARG A 140 -0.55 -7.54 -8.76
C ARG A 140 -0.95 -8.18 -7.46
N LEU A 141 -1.76 -7.47 -6.68
CA LEU A 141 -2.21 -8.00 -5.41
C LEU A 141 -3.56 -7.42 -4.98
N ILE A 142 -4.22 -8.17 -4.12
CA ILE A 142 -5.30 -7.66 -3.26
C ILE A 142 -4.72 -7.50 -1.86
N VAL A 143 -4.99 -6.36 -1.23
CA VAL A 143 -4.63 -6.12 0.17
C VAL A 143 -5.86 -5.64 0.94
N THR A 144 -6.09 -6.24 2.11
CA THR A 144 -7.13 -5.82 3.05
C THR A 144 -6.50 -5.41 4.36
N MET A 145 -6.83 -4.21 4.82
CA MET A 145 -6.41 -3.68 6.12
C MET A 145 -7.61 -3.07 6.84
N ASN A 146 -7.65 -3.16 8.17
CA ASN A 146 -8.61 -2.39 8.95
C ASN A 146 -8.17 -0.92 9.06
N THR A 147 -9.08 -0.05 9.49
CA THR A 147 -8.82 1.40 9.57
C THR A 147 -7.65 1.73 10.49
N ARG A 148 -7.49 1.03 11.61
CA ARG A 148 -6.38 1.28 12.55
C ARG A 148 -5.03 0.99 11.89
N GLU A 149 -4.90 -0.13 11.19
CA GLU A 149 -3.69 -0.48 10.44
C GLU A 149 -3.46 0.49 9.27
N LEU A 150 -4.51 0.92 8.56
CA LEU A 150 -4.39 1.92 7.50
C LEU A 150 -3.85 3.26 8.02
N LEU A 151 -4.32 3.73 9.17
CA LEU A 151 -3.79 4.95 9.78
C LEU A 151 -2.29 4.83 10.11
N HIS A 152 -1.88 3.69 10.65
CA HIS A 152 -0.46 3.38 10.89
C HIS A 152 0.34 3.26 9.59
N PHE A 153 -0.21 2.57 8.59
CA PHE A 153 0.41 2.45 7.26
C PHE A 153 0.65 3.82 6.63
N PHE A 154 -0.34 4.70 6.64
CA PHE A 154 -0.23 6.05 6.08
C PHE A 154 0.79 6.92 6.85
N GLU A 155 0.83 6.80 8.17
CA GLU A 155 1.81 7.51 8.99
C GLU A 155 3.25 7.16 8.57
N LEU A 156 3.53 5.89 8.35
CA LEU A 156 4.86 5.42 7.97
C LEU A 156 5.16 5.60 6.47
N ARG A 157 4.19 5.30 5.60
CA ARG A 157 4.46 5.15 4.15
C ARG A 157 4.14 6.41 3.34
N CYS A 158 3.30 7.32 3.83
CA CYS A 158 3.15 8.63 3.22
C CYS A 158 4.29 9.60 3.56
N CYS A 159 5.15 9.26 4.51
CA CYS A 159 6.31 10.07 4.90
C CYS A 159 7.31 10.21 3.74
N SER A 160 7.90 11.41 3.57
CA SER A 160 8.90 11.69 2.53
C SER A 160 10.16 10.80 2.64
N ARG A 161 10.41 10.17 3.79
CA ARG A 161 11.48 9.20 3.99
C ARG A 161 11.15 7.79 3.52
N ALA A 162 9.88 7.49 3.25
CA ALA A 162 9.51 6.21 2.65
C ALA A 162 10.04 6.13 1.21
N GLN A 163 10.35 4.92 0.77
CA GLN A 163 10.76 4.69 -0.62
C GLN A 163 9.67 5.20 -1.58
N TRP A 164 10.06 5.78 -2.69
CA TRP A 164 9.18 6.53 -3.58
C TRP A 164 7.93 5.76 -4.03
N GLU A 165 8.06 4.47 -4.32
CA GLU A 165 6.99 3.65 -4.89
C GLU A 165 5.93 3.32 -3.84
N ILE A 166 6.32 2.81 -2.66
CA ILE A 166 5.36 2.54 -1.58
C ILE A 166 4.75 3.83 -1.03
N ARG A 167 5.47 4.97 -1.12
CA ARG A 167 4.92 6.28 -0.77
C ARG A 167 3.84 6.72 -1.76
N ALA A 168 4.04 6.50 -3.07
CA ALA A 168 3.04 6.78 -4.07
C ALA A 168 1.78 5.92 -3.86
N LEU A 169 1.95 4.61 -3.66
CA LEU A 169 0.85 3.70 -3.34
C LEU A 169 0.09 4.14 -2.09
N ALA A 170 0.79 4.40 -0.99
CA ALA A 170 0.17 4.82 0.27
C ALA A 170 -0.61 6.14 0.13
N THR A 171 -0.08 7.09 -0.64
CA THR A 171 -0.76 8.37 -0.91
C THR A 171 -2.04 8.17 -1.70
N GLU A 172 -2.04 7.31 -2.71
CA GLU A 172 -3.24 7.00 -3.51
C GLU A 172 -4.28 6.23 -2.69
N MET A 173 -3.86 5.24 -1.91
CA MET A 173 -4.76 4.52 -0.98
C MET A 173 -5.41 5.49 0.01
N LEU A 174 -4.66 6.47 0.56
CA LEU A 174 -5.21 7.47 1.46
C LEU A 174 -6.25 8.37 0.75
N ARG A 175 -5.96 8.80 -0.48
CA ARG A 175 -6.91 9.58 -1.29
C ARG A 175 -8.25 8.83 -1.47
N LEU A 176 -8.20 7.54 -1.76
CA LEU A 176 -9.40 6.70 -1.87
C LEU A 176 -10.13 6.52 -0.53
N CYS A 177 -9.39 6.35 0.56
CA CYS A 177 -9.94 6.27 1.91
C CYS A 177 -10.65 7.56 2.31
N ARG A 178 -10.06 8.73 2.05
CA ARG A 178 -10.68 10.03 2.33
C ARG A 178 -11.97 10.24 1.56
N LYS A 179 -12.01 9.79 0.29
CA LYS A 179 -13.23 9.84 -0.52
C LYS A 179 -14.35 8.97 0.06
N THR A 180 -14.01 7.80 0.62
CA THR A 180 -14.98 6.80 1.09
C THR A 180 -15.42 7.04 2.54
N ALA A 181 -14.50 7.46 3.40
CA ALA A 181 -14.73 7.66 4.83
C ALA A 181 -13.99 8.92 5.34
N PRO A 182 -14.43 10.12 4.90
CA PRO A 182 -13.70 11.38 5.11
C PRO A 182 -13.40 11.66 6.57
N VAL A 183 -14.35 11.44 7.47
CA VAL A 183 -14.16 11.68 8.92
C VAL A 183 -13.06 10.80 9.52
N MET A 184 -12.98 9.54 9.12
CA MET A 184 -12.02 8.59 9.69
C MET A 184 -10.58 8.87 9.22
N PHE A 185 -10.41 9.48 8.06
CA PHE A 185 -9.10 9.73 7.43
C PHE A 185 -8.78 11.22 7.24
N ALA A 186 -9.56 12.13 7.85
CA ALA A 186 -9.35 13.58 7.74
C ALA A 186 -7.89 13.98 8.05
N ASP A 187 -7.40 13.55 9.19
CA ASP A 187 -6.04 13.85 9.69
C ASP A 187 -5.02 12.74 9.38
N ALA A 188 -5.38 11.79 8.50
CA ALA A 188 -4.47 10.71 8.14
C ALA A 188 -3.37 11.21 7.19
N GLY A 189 -2.17 10.65 7.35
CA GLY A 189 -1.00 11.01 6.56
C GLY A 189 0.29 10.82 7.37
N PRO A 190 1.43 11.32 6.90
CA PRO A 190 2.68 11.23 7.65
C PRO A 190 2.57 11.95 9.00
N GLY A 191 3.30 11.47 10.01
CA GLY A 191 3.16 11.97 11.38
C GLY A 191 3.26 13.49 11.55
N CYS A 192 3.99 14.18 10.68
CA CYS A 192 4.11 15.64 10.69
C CYS A 192 2.83 16.39 10.26
N VAL A 193 1.81 15.73 9.73
CA VAL A 193 0.51 16.36 9.43
C VAL A 193 -0.21 16.76 10.72
N ARG A 194 -0.11 15.91 11.75
CA ARG A 194 -0.81 16.11 13.04
C ARG A 194 -0.01 16.86 14.11
N GLY A 195 1.25 17.24 13.83
CA GLY A 195 2.07 17.90 14.83
C GLY A 195 3.55 18.01 14.47
N ALA A 196 4.42 17.93 15.45
CA ALA A 196 5.86 17.90 15.24
C ALA A 196 6.27 16.63 14.47
N CYS A 197 7.33 16.74 13.66
CA CYS A 197 7.83 15.57 12.92
C CYS A 197 8.37 14.51 13.90
N PRO A 198 7.84 13.27 13.89
CA PRO A 198 8.27 12.23 14.83
C PRO A 198 9.68 11.70 14.54
N GLU A 199 10.25 12.02 13.36
CA GLU A 199 11.57 11.56 12.94
C GLU A 199 12.75 12.28 13.61
N GLY A 200 12.49 13.33 14.39
CA GLY A 200 13.52 14.06 15.12
C GLY A 200 14.67 14.53 14.23
N ALA A 201 15.89 14.16 14.57
CA ALA A 201 17.10 14.48 13.81
C ALA A 201 17.13 13.91 12.38
N LYS A 202 16.29 12.92 12.09
CA LYS A 202 16.14 12.33 10.75
C LYS A 202 15.01 12.96 9.94
N SER A 203 14.43 14.05 10.39
CA SER A 203 13.40 14.79 9.65
C SER A 203 13.89 15.16 8.23
N CYS A 204 12.95 15.15 7.27
CA CYS A 204 13.22 15.64 5.90
C CYS A 204 13.31 17.16 5.81
N GLY A 205 12.99 17.90 6.88
CA GLY A 205 12.99 19.37 6.91
C GLY A 205 11.79 20.05 6.24
N ASN A 206 10.92 19.30 5.57
CA ASN A 206 9.87 19.85 4.69
C ASN A 206 8.45 19.73 5.28
N ALA A 207 8.29 19.74 6.61
CA ALA A 207 7.00 19.49 7.26
C ALA A 207 5.88 20.44 6.81
N ALA A 208 6.18 21.71 6.54
CA ALA A 208 5.19 22.68 6.07
C ALA A 208 4.61 22.31 4.70
N GLN A 209 5.46 22.03 3.73
CA GLN A 209 5.06 21.61 2.37
C GLN A 209 4.31 20.27 2.39
N VAL A 210 4.72 19.35 3.29
CA VAL A 210 4.01 18.07 3.45
C VAL A 210 2.61 18.30 3.99
N ARG A 211 2.40 19.19 4.98
CA ARG A 211 1.07 19.52 5.50
C ARG A 211 0.18 20.08 4.39
N GLU A 212 0.65 21.12 3.69
CA GLU A 212 -0.05 21.72 2.56
C GLU A 212 -0.49 20.68 1.53
N LYS A 213 0.44 19.79 1.12
CA LYS A 213 0.12 18.70 0.20
C LYS A 213 -1.01 17.80 0.71
N PHE A 214 -1.01 17.46 2.00
CA PHE A 214 -2.00 16.54 2.57
C PHE A 214 -3.31 17.23 2.98
N GLU A 215 -3.36 18.56 3.08
CA GLU A 215 -4.61 19.33 3.18
C GLU A 215 -5.42 19.24 1.89
N HIS A 216 -4.76 19.21 0.74
CA HIS A 216 -5.37 19.23 -0.59
C HIS A 216 -5.45 17.85 -1.26
N LEU A 217 -5.15 16.77 -0.57
CA LEU A 217 -5.26 15.40 -1.04
C LEU A 217 -6.74 14.95 -1.00
#